data_9bc798c9f03e0e3613cc615b20371527
#
_entry.id   9bc798c9f03e0e3613cc615b20371527
#
_cell.length_a   1.000
_cell.length_b   1.000
_cell.length_c   1.000
_cell.angle_alpha   90.00
_cell.angle_beta   90.00
_cell.angle_gamma   90.00
#
_symmetry.space_group_name_H-M   'P 1'
#
loop_
_entity.id
_entity.type
_entity.pdbx_description
1 polymer ?
#
loop_
_entity_poly.entity_id
_entity_poly.type
_entity_poly.pdbx_seq_one_letter_code
_entity_poly.pdbx_strand_id
1 'polypeptide(L)'
;QKGYIAPEHYGQLFQFRPEDYSDLGQAKIFARQVKGELAYTDATEYLCYQENHWVESKQLAVGRCEAFLDTQLEEAERTLEMTHKMLLDSGVDAETISKGGKVLEKAVDDISRKAYIEYRSALTYRTFVMKRRDMKYISATLQAAKPMLLKDIADFDSQAFLLNTPTATYDLQKGVNGGRPHNPEDYLTKMTAVSPNNVGEEIWKDALHCFFCGD
;
A
#
# COMPACT_ATOMS: atom_id res chain seq x y z
N GLN A 1 10.99 23.87 -26.36
CA GLN A 1 10.65 22.47 -26.04
C GLN A 1 10.42 22.32 -24.53
N LYS A 2 9.30 22.86 -24.02
CA LYS A 2 8.87 22.66 -22.64
C LYS A 2 7.45 22.09 -22.70
N GLY A 3 7.26 20.83 -22.24
CA GLY A 3 5.94 20.31 -21.93
C GLY A 3 5.47 19.06 -22.69
N TYR A 4 6.26 18.47 -23.57
CA TYR A 4 5.92 17.17 -24.17
C TYR A 4 6.32 16.06 -23.20
N ILE A 5 5.34 15.41 -22.59
CA ILE A 5 5.54 14.15 -21.85
C ILE A 5 5.39 13.03 -22.86
N ALA A 6 6.44 12.26 -23.07
CA ALA A 6 6.40 11.15 -24.00
C ALA A 6 5.35 10.11 -23.58
N PRO A 7 4.68 9.41 -24.52
CA PRO A 7 3.64 8.43 -24.21
C PRO A 7 4.06 7.33 -23.24
N GLU A 8 5.32 6.99 -23.19
CA GLU A 8 5.93 6.03 -22.25
C GLU A 8 5.85 6.47 -20.77
N HIS A 9 5.68 7.77 -20.49
CA HIS A 9 5.49 8.29 -19.14
C HIS A 9 4.01 8.37 -18.70
N TYR A 10 3.06 8.18 -19.64
CA TYR A 10 1.63 8.13 -19.30
C TYR A 10 1.27 6.95 -18.40
N GLY A 11 1.96 5.81 -18.50
CA GLY A 11 1.76 4.65 -17.63
C GLY A 11 2.18 4.88 -16.18
N GLN A 12 3.09 5.83 -15.93
CA GLN A 12 3.51 6.23 -14.57
C GLN A 12 2.54 7.22 -13.91
N LEU A 13 1.70 7.92 -14.71
CA LEU A 13 0.77 8.93 -14.22
C LEU A 13 -0.54 8.35 -13.66
N PHE A 14 -0.83 7.07 -13.90
CA PHE A 14 -2.07 6.42 -13.51
C PHE A 14 -1.83 5.10 -12.78
N GLN A 15 -0.80 5.05 -11.95
CA GLN A 15 -0.41 3.83 -11.23
C GLN A 15 -1.51 3.33 -10.28
N PHE A 16 -2.27 4.26 -9.68
CA PHE A 16 -3.29 3.98 -8.69
C PHE A 16 -4.72 4.13 -9.22
N ARG A 17 -4.87 4.47 -10.49
CA ARG A 17 -6.20 4.62 -11.08
C ARG A 17 -6.80 3.24 -11.38
N PRO A 18 -8.02 2.93 -10.85
CA PRO A 18 -8.69 1.68 -11.19
C PRO A 18 -9.18 1.66 -12.64
N GLU A 19 -9.24 0.48 -13.22
CA GLU A 19 -9.78 0.28 -14.58
C GLU A 19 -11.26 0.66 -14.68
N ASP A 20 -12.01 0.37 -13.61
CA ASP A 20 -13.39 0.79 -13.43
C ASP A 20 -13.58 1.43 -12.04
N TYR A 21 -14.54 2.34 -11.92
CA TYR A 21 -14.83 3.09 -10.69
C TYR A 21 -15.84 2.36 -9.79
N SER A 22 -15.78 1.03 -9.75
CA SER A 22 -16.54 0.18 -8.84
C SER A 22 -15.79 -0.08 -7.53
N ASP A 23 -16.47 -0.69 -6.54
CA ASP A 23 -15.82 -1.16 -5.31
C ASP A 23 -14.80 -2.25 -5.61
N LEU A 24 -15.10 -3.11 -6.59
CA LEU A 24 -14.19 -4.19 -7.00
C LEU A 24 -12.94 -3.63 -7.70
N GLY A 25 -13.10 -2.66 -8.62
CA GLY A 25 -11.97 -2.00 -9.28
C GLY A 25 -11.04 -1.34 -8.26
N GLN A 26 -11.60 -0.62 -7.28
CA GLN A 26 -10.85 -0.01 -6.19
C GLN A 26 -10.12 -1.07 -5.33
N ALA A 27 -10.80 -2.15 -4.97
CA ALA A 27 -10.22 -3.23 -4.17
C ALA A 27 -9.05 -3.93 -4.87
N LYS A 28 -9.11 -4.12 -6.19
CA LYS A 28 -8.01 -4.71 -6.98
C LYS A 28 -6.74 -3.86 -6.91
N ILE A 29 -6.87 -2.54 -7.10
CA ILE A 29 -5.72 -1.63 -7.02
C ILE A 29 -5.17 -1.58 -5.60
N PHE A 30 -6.05 -1.45 -4.60
CA PHE A 30 -5.67 -1.47 -3.19
C PHE A 30 -4.92 -2.74 -2.82
N ALA A 31 -5.49 -3.93 -3.10
CA ALA A 31 -4.87 -5.22 -2.77
C ALA A 31 -3.48 -5.39 -3.44
N ARG A 32 -3.31 -4.91 -4.67
CA ARG A 32 -2.02 -4.91 -5.35
C ARG A 32 -1.00 -4.02 -4.64
N GLN A 33 -1.44 -2.85 -4.17
CA GLN A 33 -0.56 -1.89 -3.51
C GLN A 33 -0.09 -2.34 -2.12
N VAL A 34 -0.99 -3.00 -1.35
CA VAL A 34 -0.67 -3.47 0.01
C VAL A 34 -0.14 -4.91 0.05
N LYS A 35 0.24 -5.46 -1.10
CA LYS A 35 0.80 -6.82 -1.19
C LYS A 35 2.08 -6.90 -0.34
N GLY A 36 2.13 -7.88 0.57
CA GLY A 36 3.25 -8.04 1.52
C GLY A 36 3.12 -7.19 2.79
N GLU A 37 2.14 -6.30 2.87
CA GLU A 37 1.90 -5.46 4.05
C GLU A 37 0.57 -5.75 4.73
N LEU A 38 -0.39 -6.33 4.01
CA LEU A 38 -1.72 -6.68 4.49
C LEU A 38 -2.09 -8.07 4.02
N ALA A 39 -2.60 -8.87 4.93
CA ALA A 39 -3.18 -10.18 4.67
C ALA A 39 -4.56 -10.29 5.35
N TYR A 40 -5.38 -11.19 4.85
CA TYR A 40 -6.65 -11.55 5.46
C TYR A 40 -6.68 -13.06 5.70
N THR A 41 -7.17 -13.48 6.86
CA THR A 41 -7.47 -14.88 7.14
C THR A 41 -8.88 -15.02 7.68
N ASP A 42 -9.52 -16.16 7.47
CA ASP A 42 -10.86 -16.42 8.01
C ASP A 42 -10.86 -16.55 9.54
N ALA A 43 -9.71 -16.85 10.14
CA ALA A 43 -9.57 -17.07 11.59
C ALA A 43 -9.38 -15.78 12.38
N THR A 44 -8.59 -14.83 11.85
CA THR A 44 -8.15 -13.63 12.59
C THR A 44 -8.55 -12.32 11.92
N GLU A 45 -9.23 -12.37 10.77
CA GLU A 45 -9.52 -11.24 9.89
C GLU A 45 -8.23 -10.62 9.31
N TYR A 46 -7.90 -9.35 9.62
CA TYR A 46 -6.77 -8.65 9.02
C TYR A 46 -5.50 -8.76 9.85
N LEU A 47 -4.41 -9.15 9.18
CA LEU A 47 -3.05 -9.06 9.70
C LEU A 47 -2.28 -8.02 8.89
N CYS A 48 -1.59 -7.12 9.60
CA CYS A 48 -0.79 -6.06 9.03
C CYS A 48 0.67 -6.27 9.41
N TYR A 49 1.57 -6.22 8.43
CA TYR A 49 3.00 -6.24 8.69
C TYR A 49 3.44 -4.89 9.28
N GLN A 50 4.05 -4.94 10.47
CA GLN A 50 4.56 -3.79 11.20
C GLN A 50 6.06 -3.98 11.42
N GLU A 51 6.88 -3.18 10.72
CA GLU A 51 8.34 -3.15 10.85
C GLU A 51 9.03 -4.52 10.79
N ASN A 52 8.66 -5.46 11.65
CA ASN A 52 9.38 -6.71 11.86
C ASN A 52 8.50 -7.95 12.08
N HIS A 53 7.18 -7.82 12.20
CA HIS A 53 6.26 -8.95 12.37
C HIS A 53 4.83 -8.61 11.94
N TRP A 54 3.99 -9.63 11.81
CA TRP A 54 2.57 -9.49 11.49
C TRP A 54 1.75 -9.29 12.75
N VAL A 55 0.86 -8.31 12.74
CA VAL A 55 -0.02 -7.96 13.85
C VAL A 55 -1.47 -8.03 13.40
N GLU A 56 -2.31 -8.74 14.16
CA GLU A 56 -3.75 -8.73 13.95
C GLU A 56 -4.33 -7.38 14.33
N SER A 57 -4.86 -6.64 13.35
CA SER A 57 -5.50 -5.36 13.61
C SER A 57 -6.33 -4.88 12.42
N LYS A 58 -7.63 -4.77 12.64
CA LYS A 58 -8.55 -4.14 11.69
C LYS A 58 -8.30 -2.62 11.57
N GLN A 59 -7.90 -1.97 12.66
CA GLN A 59 -7.60 -0.54 12.67
C GLN A 59 -6.40 -0.22 11.80
N LEU A 60 -5.35 -1.05 11.85
CA LEU A 60 -4.19 -0.89 10.98
C LEU A 60 -4.57 -1.13 9.50
N ALA A 61 -5.46 -2.08 9.23
CA ALA A 61 -5.96 -2.28 7.86
C ALA A 61 -6.73 -1.07 7.33
N VAL A 62 -7.55 -0.43 8.17
CA VAL A 62 -8.21 0.86 7.85
C VAL A 62 -7.15 1.92 7.57
N GLY A 63 -6.16 2.08 8.44
CA GLY A 63 -5.06 3.05 8.25
C GLY A 63 -4.26 2.82 6.95
N ARG A 64 -4.02 1.56 6.57
CA ARG A 64 -3.40 1.23 5.26
C ARG A 64 -4.28 1.66 4.09
N CYS A 65 -5.61 1.50 4.21
CA CYS A 65 -6.53 1.95 3.18
C CYS A 65 -6.59 3.49 3.09
N GLU A 66 -6.54 4.19 4.22
CA GLU A 66 -6.46 5.66 4.27
C GLU A 66 -5.17 6.17 3.62
N ALA A 67 -4.02 5.61 3.98
CA ALA A 67 -2.73 5.97 3.38
C ALA A 67 -2.69 5.73 1.86
N PHE A 68 -3.28 4.63 1.40
CA PHE A 68 -3.45 4.37 -0.02
C PHE A 68 -4.30 5.43 -0.70
N LEU A 69 -5.42 5.85 -0.09
CA LEU A 69 -6.30 6.88 -0.64
C LEU A 69 -5.63 8.27 -0.66
N ASP A 70 -4.74 8.57 0.29
CA ASP A 70 -3.94 9.79 0.27
C ASP A 70 -2.98 9.80 -0.94
N THR A 71 -2.27 8.71 -1.16
CA THR A 71 -1.39 8.54 -2.34
C THR A 71 -2.17 8.62 -3.65
N GLN A 72 -3.35 8.00 -3.69
CA GLN A 72 -4.25 8.03 -4.85
C GLN A 72 -4.78 9.43 -5.12
N LEU A 73 -5.06 10.22 -4.07
CA LEU A 73 -5.51 11.61 -4.20
C LEU A 73 -4.39 12.51 -4.74
N GLU A 74 -3.17 12.36 -4.24
CA GLU A 74 -2.01 13.08 -4.75
C GLU A 74 -1.77 12.81 -6.24
N GLU A 75 -1.92 11.57 -6.68
CA GLU A 75 -1.86 11.21 -8.11
C GLU A 75 -2.97 11.90 -8.90
N ALA A 76 -4.21 11.88 -8.39
CA ALA A 76 -5.35 12.46 -9.05
C ALA A 76 -5.24 13.99 -9.17
N GLU A 77 -4.70 14.66 -8.15
CA GLU A 77 -4.49 16.12 -8.15
C GLU A 77 -3.37 16.52 -9.10
N ARG A 78 -2.24 15.84 -9.09
CA ARG A 78 -1.16 16.06 -10.07
C ARG A 78 -1.63 15.86 -11.50
N THR A 79 -2.44 14.83 -11.74
CA THR A 79 -3.01 14.56 -13.06
C THR A 79 -3.96 15.67 -13.49
N LEU A 80 -4.78 16.18 -12.57
CA LEU A 80 -5.70 17.27 -12.85
C LEU A 80 -4.96 18.57 -13.18
N GLU A 81 -3.92 18.93 -12.42
CA GLU A 81 -3.09 20.11 -12.70
C GLU A 81 -2.43 20.04 -14.07
N MET A 82 -1.88 18.87 -14.40
CA MET A 82 -1.22 18.66 -15.69
C MET A 82 -2.22 18.75 -16.85
N THR A 83 -3.37 18.09 -16.75
CA THR A 83 -4.38 18.14 -17.80
C THR A 83 -5.06 19.52 -17.92
N HIS A 84 -5.22 20.24 -16.81
CA HIS A 84 -5.63 21.63 -16.80
C HIS A 84 -4.65 22.53 -17.60
N LYS A 85 -3.36 22.38 -17.35
CA LYS A 85 -2.32 23.09 -18.10
C LYS A 85 -2.34 22.72 -19.58
N MET A 86 -2.49 21.43 -19.93
CA MET A 86 -2.63 21.01 -21.33
C MET A 86 -3.83 21.68 -22.04
N LEU A 87 -4.93 21.86 -21.32
CA LEU A 87 -6.13 22.50 -21.85
C LEU A 87 -5.91 24.01 -22.07
N LEU A 88 -5.21 24.69 -21.15
CA LEU A 88 -4.77 26.09 -21.33
C LEU A 88 -3.85 26.24 -22.56
N ASP A 89 -2.84 25.36 -22.64
CA ASP A 89 -1.86 25.40 -23.74
C ASP A 89 -2.50 25.09 -25.11
N SER A 90 -3.69 24.43 -25.13
CA SER A 90 -4.47 24.20 -26.34
C SER A 90 -5.34 25.38 -26.78
N GLY A 91 -5.29 26.51 -26.03
CA GLY A 91 -5.96 27.76 -26.38
C GLY A 91 -7.29 28.04 -25.68
N VAL A 92 -7.71 27.18 -24.75
CA VAL A 92 -8.92 27.46 -23.94
C VAL A 92 -8.53 28.36 -22.77
N ASP A 93 -9.24 29.46 -22.59
CA ASP A 93 -8.93 30.44 -21.55
C ASP A 93 -9.32 29.97 -20.14
N ALA A 94 -8.60 30.46 -19.12
CA ALA A 94 -8.75 30.05 -17.74
C ALA A 94 -10.14 30.34 -17.15
N GLU A 95 -10.79 31.44 -17.59
CA GLU A 95 -12.12 31.81 -17.12
C GLU A 95 -13.17 30.79 -17.62
N THR A 96 -13.07 30.39 -18.87
CA THR A 96 -13.92 29.35 -19.48
C THR A 96 -13.72 27.99 -18.80
N ILE A 97 -12.46 27.60 -18.50
CA ILE A 97 -12.17 26.35 -17.77
C ILE A 97 -12.78 26.40 -16.37
N SER A 98 -12.64 27.55 -15.68
CA SER A 98 -13.20 27.75 -14.33
C SER A 98 -14.74 27.63 -14.29
N LYS A 99 -15.44 28.15 -15.31
CA LYS A 99 -16.90 28.02 -15.43
C LYS A 99 -17.32 26.56 -15.66
N GLY A 100 -16.50 25.76 -16.31
CA GLY A 100 -16.72 24.34 -16.53
C GLY A 100 -18.01 23.99 -17.27
N GLY A 101 -18.48 22.76 -17.13
CA GLY A 101 -19.77 22.28 -17.61
C GLY A 101 -20.02 22.58 -19.09
N LYS A 102 -21.24 23.03 -19.41
CA LYS A 102 -21.66 23.34 -20.79
C LYS A 102 -20.93 24.53 -21.42
N VAL A 103 -20.40 25.46 -20.60
CA VAL A 103 -19.65 26.63 -21.10
C VAL A 103 -18.32 26.16 -21.67
N LEU A 104 -17.59 25.35 -20.91
CA LEU A 104 -16.34 24.76 -21.33
C LEU A 104 -16.54 23.83 -22.55
N GLU A 105 -17.55 22.97 -22.52
CA GLU A 105 -17.84 22.06 -23.62
C GLU A 105 -18.11 22.76 -24.97
N LYS A 106 -18.76 23.92 -24.94
CA LYS A 106 -19.02 24.72 -26.14
C LYS A 106 -17.80 25.48 -26.66
N ALA A 107 -16.85 25.78 -25.80
CA ALA A 107 -15.63 26.50 -26.15
C ALA A 107 -14.54 25.58 -26.74
N VAL A 108 -14.70 24.25 -26.61
CA VAL A 108 -13.76 23.25 -27.12
C VAL A 108 -13.93 23.07 -28.63
N ASP A 109 -12.86 23.29 -29.37
CA ASP A 109 -12.70 23.02 -30.79
C ASP A 109 -11.98 21.69 -31.06
N ASP A 110 -11.69 21.39 -32.31
CA ASP A 110 -11.00 20.14 -32.71
C ASP A 110 -9.58 20.08 -32.18
N ILE A 111 -8.90 21.23 -31.97
CA ILE A 111 -7.51 21.31 -31.48
C ILE A 111 -7.48 20.98 -29.99
N SER A 112 -8.37 21.58 -29.22
CA SER A 112 -8.45 21.44 -27.76
C SER A 112 -9.22 20.18 -27.29
N ARG A 113 -9.91 19.49 -28.19
CA ARG A 113 -10.78 18.35 -27.87
C ARG A 113 -10.05 17.25 -27.11
N LYS A 114 -8.85 16.88 -27.51
CA LYS A 114 -8.07 15.83 -26.83
C LYS A 114 -7.74 16.27 -25.41
N ALA A 115 -7.20 17.48 -25.22
CA ALA A 115 -6.87 18.02 -23.89
C ALA A 115 -8.12 18.10 -22.99
N TYR A 116 -9.26 18.46 -23.55
CA TYR A 116 -10.53 18.51 -22.83
C TYR A 116 -10.97 17.11 -22.34
N ILE A 117 -10.85 16.08 -23.17
CA ILE A 117 -11.21 14.70 -22.77
C ILE A 117 -10.32 14.25 -21.60
N GLU A 118 -9.00 14.50 -21.67
CA GLU A 118 -8.05 14.17 -20.61
C GLU A 118 -8.37 14.93 -19.32
N TYR A 119 -8.65 16.23 -19.41
CA TYR A 119 -9.05 17.04 -18.26
C TYR A 119 -10.34 16.53 -17.61
N ARG A 120 -11.37 16.22 -18.40
CA ARG A 120 -12.64 15.66 -17.90
C ARG A 120 -12.42 14.29 -17.23
N SER A 121 -11.54 13.49 -17.78
CA SER A 121 -11.16 12.20 -17.24
C SER A 121 -10.46 12.35 -15.89
N ALA A 122 -9.53 13.32 -15.76
CA ALA A 122 -8.84 13.63 -14.51
C ALA A 122 -9.81 14.16 -13.43
N LEU A 123 -10.75 15.05 -13.80
CA LEU A 123 -11.80 15.52 -12.89
C LEU A 123 -12.68 14.37 -12.37
N THR A 124 -13.06 13.45 -13.24
CA THR A 124 -13.85 12.28 -12.86
C THR A 124 -13.09 11.40 -11.89
N TYR A 125 -11.79 11.16 -12.14
CA TYR A 125 -10.93 10.37 -11.27
C TYR A 125 -10.76 11.03 -9.90
N ARG A 126 -10.43 12.32 -9.84
CA ARG A 126 -10.33 13.06 -8.57
C ARG A 126 -11.65 13.01 -7.78
N THR A 127 -12.79 13.20 -8.44
CA THR A 127 -14.12 13.13 -7.80
C THR A 127 -14.38 11.75 -7.24
N PHE A 128 -14.00 10.70 -7.96
CA PHE A 128 -14.10 9.32 -7.50
C PHE A 128 -13.25 9.12 -6.24
N VAL A 129 -11.96 9.50 -6.24
CA VAL A 129 -11.06 9.32 -5.11
C VAL A 129 -11.56 10.08 -3.87
N MET A 130 -11.98 11.34 -4.03
CA MET A 130 -12.55 12.13 -2.93
C MET A 130 -13.74 11.42 -2.27
N LYS A 131 -14.63 10.83 -3.07
CA LYS A 131 -15.77 10.08 -2.55
C LYS A 131 -15.35 8.81 -1.81
N ARG A 132 -14.24 8.15 -2.24
CA ARG A 132 -13.73 6.93 -1.60
C ARG A 132 -13.16 7.17 -0.20
N ARG A 133 -12.90 8.39 0.20
CA ARG A 133 -12.43 8.76 1.54
C ARG A 133 -13.50 8.69 2.63
N ASP A 134 -14.76 8.53 2.28
CA ASP A 134 -15.82 8.27 3.27
C ASP A 134 -15.67 6.85 3.86
N MET A 135 -15.87 6.69 5.17
CA MET A 135 -15.70 5.43 5.90
C MET A 135 -16.48 4.25 5.33
N LYS A 136 -17.66 4.49 4.75
CA LYS A 136 -18.46 3.45 4.11
C LYS A 136 -17.76 2.84 2.90
N TYR A 137 -17.01 3.64 2.14
CA TYR A 137 -16.26 3.16 0.97
C TYR A 137 -14.91 2.55 1.36
N ILE A 138 -14.27 3.03 2.43
CA ILE A 138 -13.10 2.38 3.03
C ILE A 138 -13.49 0.96 3.45
N SER A 139 -14.61 0.83 4.18
CA SER A 139 -15.13 -0.48 4.60
C SER A 139 -15.50 -1.37 3.40
N ALA A 140 -16.11 -0.81 2.35
CA ALA A 140 -16.45 -1.54 1.13
C ALA A 140 -15.19 -2.01 0.37
N THR A 141 -14.16 -1.16 0.28
CA THR A 141 -12.86 -1.51 -0.34
C THR A 141 -12.20 -2.66 0.41
N LEU A 142 -12.09 -2.57 1.74
CA LEU A 142 -11.55 -3.64 2.57
C LEU A 142 -12.35 -4.93 2.38
N GLN A 143 -13.70 -4.89 2.48
CA GLN A 143 -14.53 -6.07 2.31
C GLN A 143 -14.35 -6.72 0.93
N ALA A 144 -14.28 -5.94 -0.14
CA ALA A 144 -14.07 -6.45 -1.49
C ALA A 144 -12.64 -6.97 -1.72
N ALA A 145 -11.65 -6.49 -0.94
CA ALA A 145 -10.25 -6.92 -1.04
C ALA A 145 -9.98 -8.26 -0.31
N LYS A 146 -10.84 -8.71 0.60
CA LYS A 146 -10.63 -9.94 1.39
C LYS A 146 -10.20 -11.14 0.54
N PRO A 147 -10.92 -11.51 -0.56
CA PRO A 147 -10.54 -12.66 -1.36
C PRO A 147 -9.16 -12.52 -2.04
N MET A 148 -8.72 -11.29 -2.28
CA MET A 148 -7.44 -11.00 -2.95
C MET A 148 -6.26 -11.02 -1.97
N LEU A 149 -6.54 -10.83 -0.67
CA LEU A 149 -5.57 -10.80 0.42
C LEU A 149 -5.60 -12.09 1.25
N LEU A 150 -6.46 -13.05 0.85
CA LEU A 150 -6.67 -14.29 1.60
C LEU A 150 -5.38 -15.11 1.69
N LYS A 151 -5.06 -15.51 2.91
CA LYS A 151 -3.98 -16.41 3.29
C LYS A 151 -4.51 -17.51 4.21
N ASP A 152 -3.89 -18.67 4.19
CA ASP A 152 -4.16 -19.69 5.20
C ASP A 152 -3.50 -19.25 6.52
N ILE A 153 -4.22 -19.36 7.63
CA ILE A 153 -3.64 -19.10 8.96
C ILE A 153 -2.46 -20.05 9.26
N ALA A 154 -2.45 -21.23 8.68
CA ALA A 154 -1.36 -22.19 8.82
C ALA A 154 -0.05 -21.75 8.15
N ASP A 155 -0.09 -20.76 7.24
CA ASP A 155 1.12 -20.16 6.66
C ASP A 155 1.88 -19.32 7.69
N PHE A 156 1.16 -18.77 8.68
CA PHE A 156 1.77 -17.93 9.72
C PHE A 156 2.46 -18.80 10.80
N ASP A 157 3.62 -18.32 11.24
CA ASP A 157 4.50 -19.01 12.21
C ASP A 157 4.84 -20.46 11.84
N SER A 158 4.75 -20.82 10.55
CA SER A 158 4.99 -22.18 10.06
C SER A 158 6.48 -22.56 10.04
N GLN A 159 7.38 -21.58 10.12
CA GLN A 159 8.83 -21.75 10.03
C GLN A 159 9.43 -22.07 11.40
N ALA A 160 9.48 -23.36 11.78
CA ALA A 160 9.91 -23.82 13.11
C ALA A 160 11.31 -23.38 13.52
N PHE A 161 12.20 -23.07 12.57
CA PHE A 161 13.58 -22.69 12.84
C PHE A 161 13.86 -21.18 12.70
N LEU A 162 12.83 -20.37 12.46
CA LEU A 162 13.00 -18.92 12.44
C LEU A 162 12.67 -18.32 13.81
N LEU A 163 13.62 -17.58 14.36
CA LEU A 163 13.44 -16.80 15.57
C LEU A 163 13.43 -15.33 15.21
N ASN A 164 12.28 -14.69 15.41
CA ASN A 164 12.13 -13.26 15.18
C ASN A 164 12.54 -12.48 16.44
N THR A 165 13.37 -11.46 16.27
CA THR A 165 13.85 -10.58 17.33
C THR A 165 13.68 -9.11 16.94
N PRO A 166 13.79 -8.13 17.85
CA PRO A 166 13.63 -6.72 17.50
C PRO A 166 14.56 -6.20 16.39
N THR A 167 15.73 -6.79 16.22
CA THR A 167 16.75 -6.29 15.27
C THR A 167 16.94 -7.15 14.03
N ALA A 168 16.55 -8.43 14.07
CA ALA A 168 16.79 -9.38 12.98
C ALA A 168 15.92 -10.64 13.12
N THR A 169 15.72 -11.35 12.03
CA THR A 169 15.22 -12.74 12.03
C THR A 169 16.40 -13.68 11.95
N TYR A 170 16.47 -14.66 12.85
CA TYR A 170 17.54 -15.67 12.92
C TYR A 170 17.06 -17.02 12.42
N ASP A 171 17.83 -17.61 11.52
CA ASP A 171 17.70 -19.02 11.13
C ASP A 171 18.53 -19.85 12.12
N LEU A 172 17.86 -20.52 13.06
CA LEU A 172 18.50 -21.28 14.14
C LEU A 172 19.33 -22.48 13.62
N GLN A 173 19.09 -22.96 12.41
CA GLN A 173 19.90 -23.99 11.78
C GLN A 173 21.31 -23.50 11.42
N LYS A 174 21.46 -22.18 11.24
CA LYS A 174 22.74 -21.52 10.92
C LYS A 174 23.43 -20.95 12.16
N GLY A 175 22.83 -21.13 13.36
CA GLY A 175 23.34 -20.60 14.61
C GLY A 175 23.50 -19.08 14.60
N VAL A 176 24.54 -18.56 15.23
CA VAL A 176 24.78 -17.11 15.37
C VAL A 176 24.96 -16.37 14.05
N ASN A 177 25.30 -17.07 12.98
CA ASN A 177 25.46 -16.51 11.63
C ASN A 177 24.15 -16.50 10.83
N GLY A 178 23.07 -16.96 11.41
CA GLY A 178 21.74 -17.05 10.76
C GLY A 178 20.93 -15.76 10.76
N GLY A 179 21.47 -14.67 11.31
CA GLY A 179 20.78 -13.38 11.37
C GLY A 179 20.63 -12.71 10.00
N ARG A 180 19.42 -12.24 9.69
CA ARG A 180 19.09 -11.53 8.45
C ARG A 180 18.02 -10.47 8.69
N PRO A 181 17.85 -9.50 7.77
CA PRO A 181 16.76 -8.53 7.84
C PRO A 181 15.39 -9.23 7.91
N HIS A 182 14.44 -8.58 8.57
CA HIS A 182 13.05 -9.01 8.60
C HIS A 182 12.46 -9.07 7.18
N ASN A 183 11.61 -10.08 6.95
CA ASN A 183 10.92 -10.24 5.68
C ASN A 183 9.44 -10.55 5.94
N PRO A 184 8.49 -9.77 5.39
CA PRO A 184 7.07 -10.06 5.52
C PRO A 184 6.67 -11.44 4.98
N GLU A 185 7.42 -11.99 4.03
CA GLU A 185 7.16 -13.34 3.47
C GLU A 185 7.51 -14.48 4.43
N ASP A 186 8.12 -14.20 5.58
CA ASP A 186 8.33 -15.19 6.64
C ASP A 186 7.04 -15.47 7.43
N TYR A 187 6.04 -14.61 7.32
CA TYR A 187 4.75 -14.69 8.00
C TYR A 187 4.85 -14.88 9.52
N LEU A 188 5.84 -14.25 10.17
CA LEU A 188 6.05 -14.34 11.61
C LEU A 188 5.14 -13.36 12.35
N THR A 189 4.32 -13.87 13.27
CA THR A 189 3.46 -13.06 14.14
C THR A 189 4.08 -12.85 15.52
N LYS A 190 5.06 -13.67 15.90
CA LYS A 190 5.73 -13.64 17.19
C LYS A 190 7.10 -13.01 17.09
N MET A 191 7.49 -12.37 18.17
CA MET A 191 8.82 -11.74 18.30
C MET A 191 9.28 -11.84 19.75
N THR A 192 10.58 -12.05 19.95
CA THR A 192 11.18 -11.99 21.29
C THR A 192 11.21 -10.55 21.81
N ALA A 193 11.23 -10.38 23.13
CA ALA A 193 11.31 -9.05 23.73
C ALA A 193 12.71 -8.41 23.59
N VAL A 194 13.73 -9.24 23.33
CA VAL A 194 15.14 -8.82 23.26
C VAL A 194 15.83 -9.48 22.06
N SER A 195 16.83 -8.79 21.54
CA SER A 195 17.74 -9.36 20.53
C SER A 195 18.87 -10.13 21.19
N PRO A 196 19.46 -11.14 20.51
CA PRO A 196 20.63 -11.85 20.98
C PRO A 196 21.79 -10.90 21.30
N ASN A 197 22.41 -11.10 22.44
CA ASN A 197 23.62 -10.38 22.87
C ASN A 197 24.38 -11.23 23.88
N ASN A 198 25.58 -10.78 24.27
CA ASN A 198 26.45 -11.49 25.21
C ASN A 198 26.27 -11.03 26.67
N VAL A 199 25.26 -10.18 26.94
CA VAL A 199 24.98 -9.75 28.33
C VAL A 199 24.39 -10.92 29.10
N GLY A 200 25.05 -11.30 30.21
CA GLY A 200 24.62 -12.43 31.03
C GLY A 200 25.20 -13.78 30.60
N GLU A 201 26.17 -13.82 29.69
CA GLU A 201 26.81 -15.08 29.25
C GLU A 201 27.36 -15.89 30.43
N GLU A 202 28.01 -15.25 31.41
CA GLU A 202 28.52 -15.94 32.62
C GLU A 202 27.39 -16.52 33.47
N ILE A 203 26.29 -15.77 33.64
CA ILE A 203 25.10 -16.26 34.38
C ILE A 203 24.53 -17.50 33.69
N TRP A 204 24.52 -17.50 32.38
CA TRP A 204 24.03 -18.62 31.57
C TRP A 204 24.95 -19.83 31.69
N LYS A 205 26.26 -19.65 31.62
CA LYS A 205 27.25 -20.71 31.84
C LYS A 205 27.15 -21.32 33.24
N ASP A 206 27.00 -20.50 34.27
CA ASP A 206 26.77 -20.96 35.63
C ASP A 206 25.48 -21.76 35.76
N ALA A 207 24.42 -21.29 35.14
CA ALA A 207 23.15 -22.03 35.13
C ALA A 207 23.30 -23.41 34.45
N LEU A 208 23.91 -23.47 33.26
CA LEU A 208 24.19 -24.73 32.57
C LEU A 208 25.05 -25.67 33.42
N HIS A 209 26.11 -25.15 34.04
CA HIS A 209 26.95 -25.93 34.94
C HIS A 209 26.15 -26.51 36.11
N CYS A 210 25.25 -25.73 36.72
CA CYS A 210 24.39 -26.21 37.78
C CYS A 210 23.40 -27.29 37.29
N PHE A 211 22.77 -27.09 36.10
CA PHE A 211 21.78 -28.04 35.58
C PHE A 211 22.39 -29.36 35.12
N PHE A 212 23.61 -29.32 34.59
CA PHE A 212 24.29 -30.49 34.04
C PHE A 212 25.38 -31.03 34.97
N CYS A 213 25.38 -30.63 36.26
CA CYS A 213 26.30 -31.08 37.28
C CYS A 213 27.78 -30.97 36.88
N GLY A 214 28.12 -30.01 36.00
CA GLY A 214 29.49 -29.79 35.56
C GLY A 214 30.00 -30.66 34.42
N ASP A 215 29.11 -31.45 33.78
CA ASP A 215 29.42 -32.22 32.57
C ASP A 215 29.35 -31.38 31.29
#